data_df402789da2d87ce209717af688b4896
#
_entry.id   df402789da2d87ce209717af688b4896
#
_cell.length_a   1.000
_cell.length_b   1.000
_cell.length_c   1.000
_cell.angle_alpha   90.00
_cell.angle_beta   90.00
_cell.angle_gamma   90.00
#
_symmetry.space_group_name_H-M   'P 1'
#
loop_
_entity.id
_entity.type
_entity.pdbx_description
1 polymer ?
#
loop_
_entity_poly.entity_id
_entity_poly.type
_entity_poly.pdbx_seq_one_letter_code
_entity_poly.pdbx_strand_id
1 'polypeptide(L)'
;MDTFTGESRDLAHHLRHCREGFLYAVTLGPAADRLLRRWAAQSMAKAAVGQAVCAAWLDQLCADYCQSLLAQAGEGAYLTPPFSPGYGDWALSVQGRVLDLLEAPKRIGLTLTNGGMLVPEKSITAVVGISDREEESCGQKCMRCKKKDCPFRAGEARSED
;
A
#
# COMPACT_ATOMS: atom_id res chain seq x y z
N MET A 1 -16.68 -13.25 -14.20
CA MET A 1 -16.13 -12.19 -13.33
C MET A 1 -15.61 -12.91 -12.10
N ASP A 2 -14.34 -13.31 -12.12
CA ASP A 2 -13.74 -14.03 -11.01
C ASP A 2 -13.71 -13.12 -9.79
N THR A 3 -14.42 -13.51 -8.73
CA THR A 3 -14.54 -12.78 -7.50
C THR A 3 -13.20 -12.78 -6.75
N PHE A 4 -12.36 -11.81 -7.08
CA PHE A 4 -11.08 -11.56 -6.41
C PHE A 4 -11.25 -11.25 -4.90
N THR A 5 -12.45 -10.84 -4.51
CA THR A 5 -12.84 -10.49 -3.14
C THR A 5 -13.41 -11.66 -2.33
N GLY A 6 -13.64 -12.83 -2.94
CA GLY A 6 -14.40 -13.92 -2.32
C GLY A 6 -13.73 -14.59 -1.11
N GLU A 7 -12.47 -14.26 -0.80
CA GLU A 7 -11.68 -14.89 0.25
C GLU A 7 -11.39 -13.95 1.44
N SER A 8 -11.72 -12.65 1.35
CA SER A 8 -11.45 -11.68 2.43
C SER A 8 -12.71 -10.91 2.80
N ARG A 9 -13.15 -11.07 4.05
CA ARG A 9 -14.27 -10.30 4.61
C ARG A 9 -13.87 -8.85 4.88
N ASP A 10 -12.63 -8.63 5.29
CA ASP A 10 -12.11 -7.30 5.58
C ASP A 10 -12.00 -6.48 4.29
N LEU A 11 -11.53 -7.07 3.18
CA LEU A 11 -11.51 -6.41 1.88
C LEU A 11 -12.92 -6.14 1.36
N ALA A 12 -13.84 -7.12 1.47
CA ALA A 12 -15.24 -6.94 1.06
C ALA A 12 -15.91 -5.81 1.87
N HIS A 13 -15.65 -5.76 3.19
CA HIS A 13 -16.13 -4.68 4.04
C HIS A 13 -15.51 -3.32 3.66
N HIS A 14 -14.22 -3.31 3.34
CA HIS A 14 -13.49 -2.10 2.91
C HIS A 14 -14.06 -1.50 1.62
N LEU A 15 -14.49 -2.34 0.69
CA LEU A 15 -15.02 -1.93 -0.62
C LEU A 15 -16.56 -1.89 -0.70
N ARG A 16 -17.28 -2.11 0.41
CA ARG A 16 -18.75 -2.31 0.44
C ARG A 16 -19.59 -1.17 -0.17
N HIS A 17 -19.05 0.06 -0.15
CA HIS A 17 -19.72 1.24 -0.68
C HIS A 17 -19.07 1.77 -1.96
N CYS A 18 -18.16 0.98 -2.54
CA CYS A 18 -17.46 1.37 -3.75
C CYS A 18 -18.20 0.90 -4.99
N ARG A 19 -18.28 1.77 -5.98
CA ARG A 19 -18.84 1.45 -7.31
C ARG A 19 -17.81 0.78 -8.19
N GLU A 20 -16.55 1.14 -8.00
CA GLU A 20 -15.41 0.66 -8.77
C GLU A 20 -14.22 0.42 -7.84
N GLY A 21 -13.34 -0.51 -8.20
CA GLY A 21 -12.11 -0.79 -7.50
C GLY A 21 -10.94 -0.79 -8.46
N PHE A 22 -9.83 -0.19 -8.06
CA PHE A 22 -8.58 -0.15 -8.82
C PHE A 22 -7.51 -0.92 -8.10
N LEU A 23 -6.97 -1.90 -8.79
CA LEU A 23 -5.79 -2.64 -8.37
C LEU A 23 -4.57 -2.00 -9.00
N TYR A 24 -3.54 -1.72 -8.22
CA TYR A 24 -2.32 -1.09 -8.72
C TYR A 24 -1.05 -1.65 -8.09
N ALA A 25 0.06 -1.43 -8.76
CA ALA A 25 1.40 -1.72 -8.28
C ALA A 25 2.33 -0.54 -8.58
N VAL A 26 3.17 -0.19 -7.60
CA VAL A 26 4.19 0.86 -7.73
C VAL A 26 5.53 0.29 -7.28
N THR A 27 6.60 0.65 -7.97
CA THR A 27 7.97 0.27 -7.61
C THR A 27 8.95 1.41 -7.85
N LEU A 28 9.93 1.58 -6.95
CA LEU A 28 11.07 2.46 -7.19
C LEU A 28 12.14 1.81 -8.10
N GLY A 29 11.91 0.56 -8.47
CA GLY A 29 12.78 -0.20 -9.35
C GLY A 29 14.09 -0.68 -8.67
N PRO A 30 14.87 -1.51 -9.38
CA PRO A 30 16.04 -2.19 -8.82
C PRO A 30 17.22 -1.23 -8.52
N ALA A 31 17.18 0.00 -9.02
CA ALA A 31 18.21 1.00 -8.74
C ALA A 31 18.19 1.44 -7.27
N ALA A 32 17.00 1.59 -6.70
CA ALA A 32 16.81 1.93 -5.29
C ALA A 32 17.41 0.83 -4.38
N ASP A 33 17.10 -0.44 -4.67
CA ASP A 33 17.63 -1.57 -3.89
C ASP A 33 19.15 -1.67 -3.98
N ARG A 34 19.72 -1.44 -5.17
CA ARG A 34 21.20 -1.42 -5.33
C ARG A 34 21.85 -0.30 -4.54
N LEU A 35 21.24 0.88 -4.53
CA LEU A 35 21.73 2.04 -3.78
C LEU A 35 21.69 1.77 -2.27
N LEU A 36 20.57 1.26 -1.78
CA LEU A 36 20.37 0.95 -0.36
C LEU A 36 21.37 -0.13 0.12
N ARG A 37 21.59 -1.19 -0.67
CA ARG A 37 22.60 -2.22 -0.37
C ARG A 37 24.01 -1.64 -0.32
N ARG A 38 24.37 -0.75 -1.26
CA ARG A 38 25.67 -0.08 -1.24
C ARG A 38 25.84 0.80 0.00
N TRP A 39 24.81 1.53 0.39
CA TRP A 39 24.87 2.34 1.61
C TRP A 39 24.95 1.50 2.87
N ALA A 40 24.25 0.37 2.93
CA ALA A 40 24.32 -0.55 4.07
C ALA A 40 25.73 -1.11 4.29
N ALA A 41 26.47 -1.37 3.20
CA ALA A 41 27.87 -1.80 3.29
C ALA A 41 28.84 -0.70 3.76
N GLN A 42 28.44 0.59 3.65
CA GLN A 42 29.29 1.72 4.02
C GLN A 42 28.95 2.30 5.39
N SER A 43 27.66 2.39 5.72
CA SER A 43 27.15 3.03 6.94
C SER A 43 25.72 2.63 7.22
N MET A 44 25.47 2.04 8.38
CA MET A 44 24.11 1.70 8.84
C MET A 44 23.23 2.94 8.96
N ALA A 45 23.77 4.08 9.40
CA ALA A 45 23.02 5.33 9.49
C ALA A 45 22.57 5.81 8.12
N LYS A 46 23.44 5.78 7.09
CA LYS A 46 23.07 6.09 5.71
C LYS A 46 21.98 5.15 5.19
N ALA A 47 22.12 3.86 5.46
CA ALA A 47 21.12 2.88 5.04
C ALA A 47 19.75 3.16 5.70
N ALA A 48 19.72 3.45 7.00
CA ALA A 48 18.48 3.74 7.71
C ALA A 48 17.77 4.98 7.15
N VAL A 49 18.50 6.08 6.94
CA VAL A 49 17.95 7.29 6.31
C VAL A 49 17.46 6.98 4.89
N GLY A 50 18.26 6.27 4.09
CA GLY A 50 17.86 5.88 2.74
C GLY A 50 16.62 5.03 2.68
N GLN A 51 16.47 4.08 3.60
CA GLN A 51 15.26 3.27 3.73
C GLN A 51 14.02 4.13 4.02
N ALA A 52 14.14 5.10 4.94
CA ALA A 52 13.06 6.02 5.28
C ALA A 52 12.68 6.93 4.09
N VAL A 53 13.67 7.49 3.40
CA VAL A 53 13.45 8.34 2.22
C VAL A 53 12.76 7.55 1.10
N CYS A 54 13.24 6.33 0.80
CA CYS A 54 12.61 5.49 -0.22
C CYS A 54 11.17 5.10 0.16
N ALA A 55 10.90 4.83 1.43
CA ALA A 55 9.54 4.53 1.89
C ALA A 55 8.62 5.75 1.71
N ALA A 56 9.04 6.92 2.19
CA ALA A 56 8.26 8.15 2.06
C ALA A 56 8.01 8.53 0.59
N TRP A 57 9.01 8.33 -0.28
CA TRP A 57 8.84 8.59 -1.70
C TRP A 57 7.86 7.61 -2.36
N LEU A 58 7.94 6.33 -2.00
CA LEU A 58 7.00 5.33 -2.51
C LEU A 58 5.56 5.62 -2.06
N ASP A 59 5.37 6.02 -0.80
CA ASP A 59 4.07 6.45 -0.28
C ASP A 59 3.54 7.69 -1.02
N GLN A 60 4.42 8.66 -1.32
CA GLN A 60 4.03 9.85 -2.09
C GLN A 60 3.59 9.49 -3.51
N LEU A 61 4.32 8.60 -4.20
CA LEU A 61 3.92 8.13 -5.53
C LEU A 61 2.55 7.43 -5.51
N CYS A 62 2.28 6.64 -4.48
CA CYS A 62 0.96 6.04 -4.30
C CYS A 62 -0.13 7.10 -4.07
N ALA A 63 0.15 8.11 -3.27
CA ALA A 63 -0.77 9.22 -3.03
C ALA A 63 -1.06 10.02 -4.31
N ASP A 64 -0.03 10.37 -5.08
CA ASP A 64 -0.16 11.10 -6.36
C ASP A 64 -0.99 10.29 -7.37
N TYR A 65 -0.76 8.97 -7.43
CA TYR A 65 -1.56 8.08 -8.27
C TYR A 65 -3.03 8.06 -7.82
N CYS A 66 -3.29 7.94 -6.53
CA CYS A 66 -4.64 8.00 -5.97
C CYS A 66 -5.33 9.34 -6.29
N GLN A 67 -4.62 10.46 -6.18
CA GLN A 67 -5.15 11.77 -6.57
C GLN A 67 -5.51 11.82 -8.07
N SER A 68 -4.69 11.22 -8.93
CA SER A 68 -4.98 11.15 -10.38
C SER A 68 -6.23 10.31 -10.69
N LEU A 69 -6.47 9.23 -9.95
CA LEU A 69 -7.69 8.42 -10.05
C LEU A 69 -8.91 9.23 -9.62
N LEU A 70 -8.79 9.95 -8.50
CA LEU A 70 -9.87 10.79 -7.98
C LEU A 70 -10.26 11.90 -8.96
N ALA A 71 -9.28 12.55 -9.58
CA ALA A 71 -9.52 13.56 -10.60
C ALA A 71 -10.28 13.01 -11.84
N GLN A 72 -10.11 11.74 -12.16
CA GLN A 72 -10.81 11.07 -13.25
C GLN A 72 -12.22 10.60 -12.86
N ALA A 73 -12.46 10.34 -11.57
CA ALA A 73 -13.73 9.83 -11.07
C ALA A 73 -14.85 10.88 -11.02
N GLY A 74 -14.51 12.17 -11.09
CA GLY A 74 -15.45 13.29 -11.10
C GLY A 74 -15.77 13.88 -9.73
N GLU A 75 -16.59 14.92 -9.72
CA GLU A 75 -17.00 15.61 -8.49
C GLU A 75 -17.83 14.70 -7.57
N GLY A 76 -17.58 14.81 -6.27
CA GLY A 76 -18.29 14.03 -5.24
C GLY A 76 -17.81 12.58 -5.11
N ALA A 77 -16.72 12.20 -5.79
CA ALA A 77 -16.09 10.90 -5.61
C ALA A 77 -15.07 10.93 -4.46
N TYR A 78 -14.98 9.82 -3.73
CA TYR A 78 -14.03 9.59 -2.64
C TYR A 78 -13.27 8.30 -2.89
N LEU A 79 -12.01 8.25 -2.45
CA LEU A 79 -11.22 7.03 -2.49
C LEU A 79 -11.15 6.39 -1.10
N THR A 80 -11.30 5.07 -1.08
CA THR A 80 -10.93 4.32 0.13
C THR A 80 -9.42 4.38 0.33
N PRO A 81 -8.93 4.25 1.58
CA PRO A 81 -7.51 4.06 1.81
C PRO A 81 -6.99 2.82 1.07
N PRO A 82 -5.72 2.80 0.62
CA PRO A 82 -5.14 1.62 0.01
C PRO A 82 -5.20 0.40 0.93
N PHE A 83 -5.63 -0.75 0.38
CA PHE A 83 -5.68 -2.02 1.07
C PHE A 83 -4.81 -3.04 0.33
N SER A 84 -3.84 -3.63 1.03
CA SER A 84 -2.80 -4.47 0.44
C SER A 84 -2.94 -5.94 0.87
N PRO A 85 -2.52 -6.93 0.05
CA PRO A 85 -2.36 -8.30 0.51
C PRO A 85 -1.51 -8.38 1.79
N GLY A 86 -1.97 -9.15 2.78
CA GLY A 86 -1.39 -9.21 4.12
C GLY A 86 -2.08 -8.29 5.14
N TYR A 87 -3.02 -7.44 4.73
CA TYR A 87 -3.84 -6.64 5.66
C TYR A 87 -5.11 -7.41 6.03
N GLY A 88 -5.50 -7.29 7.31
CA GLY A 88 -6.67 -7.99 7.84
C GLY A 88 -6.60 -9.50 7.56
N ASP A 89 -7.68 -10.03 7.00
CA ASP A 89 -7.78 -11.43 6.57
C ASP A 89 -7.44 -11.65 5.08
N TRP A 90 -6.98 -10.61 4.36
CA TRP A 90 -6.57 -10.76 2.97
C TRP A 90 -5.18 -11.40 2.89
N ALA A 91 -5.13 -12.68 2.57
CA ALA A 91 -3.92 -13.48 2.65
C ALA A 91 -2.79 -12.94 1.75
N LEU A 92 -1.56 -12.91 2.27
CA LEU A 92 -0.38 -12.49 1.50
C LEU A 92 -0.14 -13.40 0.28
N SER A 93 -0.58 -14.66 0.31
CA SER A 93 -0.48 -15.58 -0.83
C SER A 93 -1.19 -15.11 -2.10
N VAL A 94 -2.14 -14.18 -1.98
CA VAL A 94 -2.84 -13.55 -3.11
C VAL A 94 -1.90 -12.64 -3.94
N GLN A 95 -0.77 -12.24 -3.38
CA GLN A 95 0.19 -11.32 -4.01
C GLN A 95 0.61 -11.75 -5.42
N GLY A 96 0.85 -13.04 -5.65
CA GLY A 96 1.20 -13.57 -6.97
C GLY A 96 0.11 -13.31 -8.01
N ARG A 97 -1.14 -13.58 -7.64
CA ARG A 97 -2.29 -13.33 -8.51
C ARG A 97 -2.49 -11.84 -8.81
N VAL A 98 -2.19 -10.96 -7.83
CA VAL A 98 -2.21 -9.51 -8.05
C VAL A 98 -1.21 -9.10 -9.12
N LEU A 99 0.01 -9.60 -9.04
CA LEU A 99 1.06 -9.30 -10.02
C LEU A 99 0.71 -9.83 -11.42
N ASP A 100 0.13 -11.02 -11.51
CA ASP A 100 -0.30 -11.63 -12.77
C ASP A 100 -1.41 -10.81 -13.43
N LEU A 101 -2.42 -10.39 -12.68
CA LEU A 101 -3.51 -9.55 -13.18
C LEU A 101 -3.03 -8.20 -13.72
N LEU A 102 -2.02 -7.63 -13.07
CA LEU A 102 -1.40 -6.37 -13.48
C LEU A 102 -0.36 -6.54 -14.58
N GLU A 103 -0.02 -7.77 -14.95
CA GLU A 103 1.16 -8.10 -15.80
C GLU A 103 2.44 -7.40 -15.26
N ALA A 104 2.55 -7.27 -13.94
CA ALA A 104 3.57 -6.45 -13.28
C ALA A 104 5.01 -6.87 -13.62
N PRO A 105 5.34 -8.17 -13.75
CA PRO A 105 6.67 -8.59 -14.20
C PRO A 105 7.06 -8.02 -15.55
N LYS A 106 6.12 -8.00 -16.49
CA LYS A 106 6.35 -7.54 -17.85
C LYS A 106 6.34 -6.01 -17.96
N ARG A 107 5.44 -5.34 -17.22
CA ARG A 107 5.22 -3.89 -17.33
C ARG A 107 6.23 -3.07 -16.55
N ILE A 108 6.55 -3.49 -15.33
CA ILE A 108 7.39 -2.73 -14.39
C ILE A 108 8.51 -3.57 -13.74
N GLY A 109 8.71 -4.80 -14.18
CA GLY A 109 9.76 -5.68 -13.65
C GLY A 109 9.54 -6.10 -12.18
N LEU A 110 8.30 -6.05 -11.69
CA LEU A 110 7.98 -6.39 -10.32
C LEU A 110 7.59 -7.86 -10.21
N THR A 111 8.31 -8.60 -9.39
CA THR A 111 8.17 -10.05 -9.18
C THR A 111 8.07 -10.40 -7.71
N LEU A 112 7.93 -11.70 -7.40
CA LEU A 112 7.97 -12.25 -6.05
C LEU A 112 9.15 -13.20 -5.87
N THR A 113 9.70 -13.19 -4.66
CA THR A 113 10.54 -14.29 -4.19
C THR A 113 9.70 -15.52 -3.85
N ASN A 114 10.33 -16.68 -3.67
CA ASN A 114 9.65 -17.89 -3.17
C ASN A 114 8.99 -17.67 -1.79
N GLY A 115 9.46 -16.70 -1.00
CA GLY A 115 8.90 -16.32 0.30
C GLY A 115 7.78 -15.27 0.23
N GLY A 116 7.31 -14.90 -0.97
CA GLY A 116 6.22 -13.92 -1.14
C GLY A 116 6.62 -12.46 -0.99
N MET A 117 7.91 -12.15 -0.95
CA MET A 117 8.40 -10.77 -0.90
C MET A 117 8.47 -10.16 -2.29
N LEU A 118 8.05 -8.90 -2.42
CA LEU A 118 8.17 -8.13 -3.66
C LEU A 118 9.64 -7.86 -4.02
N VAL A 119 9.96 -7.97 -5.29
CA VAL A 119 11.28 -7.63 -5.86
C VAL A 119 11.06 -6.78 -7.12
N PRO A 120 11.53 -5.52 -7.15
CA PRO A 120 12.34 -4.79 -6.14
C PRO A 120 11.64 -4.63 -4.77
N GLU A 121 12.43 -4.52 -3.68
CA GLU A 121 11.91 -4.44 -2.31
C GLU A 121 11.08 -3.19 -2.05
N LYS A 122 11.45 -2.07 -2.69
CA LYS A 122 10.71 -0.81 -2.60
C LYS A 122 9.57 -0.79 -3.59
N SER A 123 8.54 -1.58 -3.27
CA SER A 123 7.34 -1.76 -4.08
C SER A 123 6.10 -1.94 -3.20
N ILE A 124 4.97 -1.52 -3.73
CA ILE A 124 3.65 -1.66 -3.09
C ILE A 124 2.68 -2.21 -4.13
N THR A 125 1.79 -3.07 -3.68
CA THR A 125 0.56 -3.44 -4.40
C THR A 125 -0.62 -3.16 -3.51
N ALA A 126 -1.67 -2.57 -4.04
CA ALA A 126 -2.87 -2.28 -3.27
C ALA A 126 -4.10 -2.21 -4.16
N VAL A 127 -5.26 -2.32 -3.54
CA VAL A 127 -6.55 -1.96 -4.11
C VAL A 127 -7.08 -0.71 -3.43
N VAL A 128 -7.69 0.18 -4.20
CA VAL A 128 -8.47 1.32 -3.74
C VAL A 128 -9.85 1.26 -4.39
N GLY A 129 -10.87 1.68 -3.67
CA GLY A 129 -12.23 1.77 -4.19
C GLY A 129 -12.64 3.22 -4.41
N ILE A 130 -13.49 3.46 -5.42
CA ILE A 130 -14.18 4.74 -5.62
C ILE A 130 -15.59 4.63 -5.06
N SER A 131 -15.88 5.50 -4.09
CA SER A 131 -17.16 5.60 -3.38
C SER A 131 -17.82 6.96 -3.68
N ASP A 132 -19.13 7.03 -3.54
CA ASP A 132 -19.91 8.28 -3.50
C ASP A 132 -20.09 8.84 -2.08
N ARG A 133 -19.46 8.23 -1.09
CA ARG A 133 -19.50 8.62 0.32
C ARG A 133 -18.09 8.86 0.81
N GLU A 134 -17.94 9.90 1.61
CA GLU A 134 -16.70 10.11 2.34
C GLU A 134 -16.49 8.93 3.28
N GLU A 135 -15.52 8.09 2.95
CA GLU A 135 -15.07 7.03 3.85
C GLU A 135 -13.94 7.56 4.73
N GLU A 136 -13.89 7.08 5.96
CA GLU A 136 -12.93 7.53 6.96
C GLU A 136 -11.50 7.43 6.44
N SER A 137 -10.79 8.55 6.49
CA SER A 137 -9.40 8.66 6.05
C SER A 137 -8.48 7.67 6.80
N CYS A 138 -7.33 7.37 6.18
CA CYS A 138 -6.34 6.42 6.73
C CYS A 138 -5.90 6.75 8.18
N GLY A 139 -5.94 8.04 8.58
CA GLY A 139 -5.62 8.49 9.94
C GLY A 139 -6.59 7.98 11.02
N GLN A 140 -7.81 7.68 10.66
CA GLN A 140 -8.82 7.18 11.62
C GLN A 140 -8.67 5.69 11.94
N LYS A 141 -7.89 4.93 11.15
CA LYS A 141 -7.62 3.50 11.45
C LYS A 141 -6.96 3.29 12.81
N CYS A 142 -6.08 4.20 13.22
CA CYS A 142 -5.44 4.15 14.53
C CYS A 142 -6.43 4.35 15.69
N MET A 143 -7.48 5.15 15.50
CA MET A 143 -8.52 5.40 16.51
C MET A 143 -9.35 4.14 16.80
N ARG A 144 -9.58 3.29 15.79
CA ARG A 144 -10.34 2.04 15.91
C ARG A 144 -9.49 0.80 16.15
N CYS A 145 -8.17 0.93 16.07
CA CYS A 145 -7.26 -0.18 16.26
C CYS A 145 -7.32 -0.70 17.71
N LYS A 146 -7.58 -1.98 17.86
CA LYS A 146 -7.68 -2.65 19.18
C LYS A 146 -6.33 -2.78 19.90
N LYS A 147 -5.21 -2.58 19.20
CA LYS A 147 -3.87 -2.64 19.79
C LYS A 147 -3.59 -1.36 20.57
N LYS A 148 -3.75 -1.42 21.90
CA LYS A 148 -3.58 -0.26 22.80
C LYS A 148 -2.12 0.20 22.90
N ASP A 149 -1.17 -0.74 22.93
CA ASP A 149 0.27 -0.48 23.07
C ASP A 149 0.98 -0.50 21.71
N CYS A 150 0.53 0.34 20.76
CA CYS A 150 1.15 0.44 19.45
C CYS A 150 2.15 1.60 19.43
N PRO A 151 3.48 1.35 19.23
CA PRO A 151 4.47 2.42 19.18
C PRO A 151 4.29 3.35 17.95
N PHE A 152 3.47 2.94 16.97
CA PHE A 152 3.19 3.67 15.75
C PHE A 152 1.78 4.25 15.70
N ARG A 153 1.05 4.30 16.84
CA ARG A 153 -0.29 4.88 16.87
C ARG A 153 -0.22 6.37 16.51
N ALA A 154 -0.89 6.75 15.41
CA ALA A 154 -1.10 8.15 15.05
C ALA A 154 -2.22 8.73 15.94
N GLY A 155 -1.93 9.84 16.65
CA GLY A 155 -2.91 10.56 17.46
C GLY A 155 -2.59 10.56 18.94
N GLU A 156 -2.51 11.78 19.49
CA GLU A 156 -2.11 12.33 20.76
C GLU A 156 -0.60 12.64 20.86
N ALA A 157 -0.31 13.92 20.64
CA ALA A 157 0.93 14.50 21.15
C ALA A 157 1.03 14.11 22.63
N ARG A 158 2.14 13.46 23.03
CA ARG A 158 2.49 13.31 24.43
C ARG A 158 2.47 14.72 25.02
N SER A 159 1.51 14.99 25.90
CA SER A 159 1.64 16.09 26.84
C SER A 159 2.91 15.77 27.63
N GLU A 160 3.94 16.55 27.40
CA GLU A 160 5.11 16.61 28.27
C GLU A 160 4.62 17.19 29.58
N ASP A 161 4.57 16.38 30.64
CA ASP A 161 4.65 16.75 32.04
C ASP A 161 6.06 16.45 32.57
#